data_ed006f5c4d018c74c7876df768cba6b5
#
_entry.id   ed006f5c4d018c74c7876df768cba6b5
#
_cell.length_a   1.000
_cell.length_b   1.000
_cell.length_c   1.000
_cell.angle_alpha   90.00
_cell.angle_beta   90.00
_cell.angle_gamma   90.00
#
_symmetry.space_group_name_H-M   'P 1'
#
loop_
_entity.id
_entity.type
_entity.pdbx_description
1 polymer ?
#
loop_
_entity_poly.entity_id
_entity_poly.type
_entity_poly.pdbx_seq_one_letter_code
_entity_poly.pdbx_strand_id
1 'polypeptide(L)'
;MSTGSAAAWNMPNRLNFLTVVPMFHCNGWCYPWTVPMLNGKTIRLRNIDIKKIFELIDKHNVTHFGGAPIVLNMITGAPESDRKKLKQKVYVLTAGAPPPSIIFKKMKSLGFEVMHVYGLTETYGHVTQCAWNEAWNELEEEKQNEIKARQGVRYPNTEGVAIMNPETMEEVPKDGKQLVR
;
A
#
# COMPACT_ATOMS: atom_id res chain seq x y z
N MET A 1 8.44 12.63 6.06
CA MET A 1 7.62 11.45 5.68
C MET A 1 6.60 11.75 4.58
N SER A 2 5.76 12.78 4.67
CA SER A 2 4.73 13.10 3.64
C SER A 2 5.30 13.30 2.23
N THR A 3 6.41 14.02 2.07
CA THR A 3 7.11 14.18 0.79
C THR A 3 7.65 12.86 0.26
N GLY A 4 8.22 12.04 1.13
CA GLY A 4 8.69 10.69 0.79
C GLY A 4 7.55 9.79 0.32
N SER A 5 6.40 9.82 0.99
CA SER A 5 5.21 9.06 0.59
C SER A 5 4.68 9.50 -0.78
N ALA A 6 4.64 10.82 -1.03
CA ALA A 6 4.22 11.36 -2.33
C ALA A 6 5.16 10.91 -3.46
N ALA A 7 6.48 11.01 -3.24
CA ALA A 7 7.48 10.61 -4.22
C ALA A 7 7.50 9.10 -4.44
N ALA A 8 7.51 8.31 -3.35
CA ALA A 8 7.61 6.86 -3.39
C ALA A 8 6.40 6.20 -4.08
N TRP A 9 5.22 6.78 -3.93
CA TRP A 9 3.99 6.28 -4.55
C TRP A 9 3.63 7.00 -5.86
N ASN A 10 4.51 7.88 -6.34
CA ASN A 10 4.29 8.69 -7.54
C ASN A 10 2.89 9.34 -7.57
N MET A 11 2.54 9.98 -6.44
CA MET A 11 1.19 10.53 -6.27
C MET A 11 1.01 11.79 -7.12
N PRO A 12 -0.05 11.87 -7.93
CA PRO A 12 -0.30 13.05 -8.77
C PRO A 12 -0.82 14.22 -7.94
N ASN A 13 -0.65 15.44 -8.45
CA ASN A 13 -1.36 16.60 -7.95
C ASN A 13 -2.86 16.43 -8.11
N ARG A 14 -3.64 16.98 -7.16
CA ARG A 14 -5.11 16.99 -7.17
C ARG A 14 -5.72 15.58 -7.15
N LEU A 15 -5.05 14.62 -6.53
CA LEU A 15 -5.62 13.28 -6.35
C LEU A 15 -6.87 13.29 -5.46
N ASN A 16 -7.70 12.27 -5.61
CA ASN A 16 -8.83 11.99 -4.73
C ASN A 16 -8.48 10.78 -3.85
N PHE A 17 -8.28 11.02 -2.57
CA PHE A 17 -7.84 10.03 -1.59
C PHE A 17 -8.99 9.61 -0.68
N LEU A 18 -9.26 8.30 -0.58
CA LEU A 18 -10.22 7.75 0.37
C LEU A 18 -9.50 7.33 1.66
N THR A 19 -9.88 7.93 2.78
CA THR A 19 -9.34 7.58 4.10
C THR A 19 -10.05 6.35 4.64
N VAL A 20 -9.42 5.20 4.54
CA VAL A 20 -9.86 3.91 5.09
C VAL A 20 -9.08 3.57 6.36
N VAL A 21 -7.80 3.87 6.38
CA VAL A 21 -6.93 3.69 7.57
C VAL A 21 -7.35 4.67 8.65
N PRO A 22 -7.57 4.21 9.89
CA PRO A 22 -7.84 5.11 11.01
C PRO A 22 -6.75 6.16 11.20
N MET A 23 -7.14 7.40 11.43
CA MET A 23 -6.17 8.51 11.53
C MET A 23 -5.23 8.42 12.73
N PHE A 24 -5.53 7.59 13.72
CA PHE A 24 -4.64 7.35 14.87
C PHE A 24 -3.52 6.34 14.57
N HIS A 25 -3.64 5.49 13.52
CA HIS A 25 -2.56 4.60 13.11
C HIS A 25 -1.49 5.35 12.34
N CYS A 26 -0.30 5.53 12.94
CA CYS A 26 0.79 6.33 12.40
C CYS A 26 0.27 7.64 11.76
N ASN A 27 -0.66 8.28 12.47
CA ASN A 27 -1.38 9.46 12.00
C ASN A 27 -1.99 9.28 10.59
N GLY A 28 -2.70 8.16 10.39
CA GLY A 28 -3.31 7.85 9.09
C GLY A 28 -2.28 7.66 7.99
N TRP A 29 -1.11 7.09 8.34
CA TRP A 29 0.01 6.84 7.43
C TRP A 29 0.50 8.10 6.71
N CYS A 30 0.49 9.24 7.40
CA CYS A 30 0.91 10.57 6.90
C CYS A 30 0.03 11.18 5.79
N TYR A 31 -1.01 10.52 5.32
CA TYR A 31 -1.87 11.04 4.23
C TYR A 31 -2.71 12.26 4.59
N PRO A 32 -3.11 12.51 5.86
CA PRO A 32 -3.72 13.78 6.25
C PRO A 32 -2.88 15.03 5.89
N TRP A 33 -1.56 14.89 5.80
CA TRP A 33 -0.63 15.95 5.37
C TRP A 33 -0.21 15.82 3.91
N THR A 34 0.01 14.58 3.42
CA THR A 34 0.45 14.32 2.05
C THR A 34 -0.60 14.79 1.02
N VAL A 35 -1.87 14.50 1.26
CA VAL A 35 -2.95 14.83 0.31
C VAL A 35 -3.13 16.34 0.16
N PRO A 36 -3.25 17.16 1.23
CA PRO A 36 -3.30 18.62 1.12
C PRO A 36 -2.05 19.22 0.46
N MET A 37 -0.86 18.69 0.77
CA MET A 37 0.39 19.13 0.13
C MET A 37 0.35 19.02 -1.40
N LEU A 38 -0.38 18.03 -1.93
CA LEU A 38 -0.60 17.79 -3.35
C LEU A 38 -1.87 18.47 -3.90
N ASN A 39 -2.48 19.42 -3.16
CA ASN A 39 -3.77 20.00 -3.50
C ASN A 39 -4.86 18.95 -3.77
N GLY A 40 -4.75 17.80 -3.14
CA GLY A 40 -5.66 16.67 -3.28
C GLY A 40 -6.91 16.81 -2.42
N LYS A 41 -7.91 15.99 -2.72
CA LYS A 41 -9.17 15.91 -1.98
C LYS A 41 -9.20 14.67 -1.11
N THR A 42 -9.51 14.83 0.16
CA THR A 42 -9.71 13.72 1.11
C THR A 42 -11.19 13.40 1.23
N ILE A 43 -11.55 12.16 0.92
CA ILE A 43 -12.87 11.57 1.15
C ILE A 43 -12.77 10.71 2.42
N ARG A 44 -13.65 10.95 3.39
CA ARG A 44 -13.58 10.27 4.69
C ARG A 44 -14.59 9.15 4.78
N LEU A 45 -14.15 7.99 5.23
CA LEU A 45 -14.98 6.84 5.57
C LEU A 45 -14.89 6.62 7.09
N ARG A 46 -16.06 6.63 7.77
CA ARG A 46 -16.08 6.49 9.23
C ARG A 46 -15.89 5.05 9.69
N ASN A 47 -16.59 4.13 9.02
CA ASN A 47 -16.52 2.70 9.30
C ASN A 47 -16.18 1.95 8.02
N ILE A 48 -15.43 0.85 8.14
CA ILE A 48 -15.10 0.01 7.00
C ILE A 48 -16.36 -0.73 6.55
N ASP A 49 -16.82 -0.37 5.35
CA ASP A 49 -17.98 -0.94 4.67
C ASP A 49 -17.61 -1.05 3.19
N ILE A 50 -17.58 -2.26 2.67
CA ILE A 50 -17.06 -2.52 1.32
C ILE A 50 -17.96 -1.94 0.24
N LYS A 51 -19.27 -2.07 0.38
CA LYS A 51 -20.24 -1.45 -0.53
C LYS A 51 -20.03 0.07 -0.58
N LYS A 52 -19.84 0.67 0.60
CA LYS A 52 -19.59 2.10 0.72
C LYS A 52 -18.26 2.52 0.12
N ILE A 53 -17.21 1.70 0.24
CA ILE A 53 -15.93 1.94 -0.43
C ILE A 53 -16.13 2.04 -1.94
N PHE A 54 -16.80 1.06 -2.57
CA PHE A 54 -17.07 1.10 -4.01
C PHE A 54 -17.97 2.28 -4.43
N GLU A 55 -19.00 2.61 -3.64
CA GLU A 55 -19.84 3.79 -3.87
C GLU A 55 -19.05 5.09 -3.84
N LEU A 56 -18.15 5.26 -2.86
CA LEU A 56 -17.33 6.46 -2.71
C LEU A 56 -16.28 6.57 -3.81
N ILE A 57 -15.68 5.44 -4.22
CA ILE A 57 -14.76 5.40 -5.36
C ILE A 57 -15.46 5.90 -6.62
N ASP A 58 -16.64 5.38 -6.93
CA ASP A 58 -17.42 5.77 -8.10
C ASP A 58 -17.88 7.22 -8.02
N LYS A 59 -18.47 7.63 -6.90
CA LYS A 59 -19.04 8.98 -6.69
C LYS A 59 -18.01 10.09 -6.73
N HIS A 60 -16.82 9.85 -6.18
CA HIS A 60 -15.79 10.88 -5.99
C HIS A 60 -14.56 10.68 -6.88
N ASN A 61 -14.60 9.73 -7.82
CA ASN A 61 -13.47 9.38 -8.68
C ASN A 61 -12.19 9.17 -7.85
N VAL A 62 -12.30 8.38 -6.77
CA VAL A 62 -11.16 8.06 -5.90
C VAL A 62 -10.06 7.41 -6.71
N THR A 63 -8.84 7.89 -6.54
CA THR A 63 -7.66 7.38 -7.24
C THR A 63 -6.74 6.59 -6.33
N HIS A 64 -6.73 6.90 -5.02
CA HIS A 64 -5.82 6.31 -4.05
C HIS A 64 -6.50 6.07 -2.71
N PHE A 65 -6.12 4.97 -2.04
CA PHE A 65 -6.39 4.76 -0.61
C PHE A 65 -5.35 3.83 0.01
N GLY A 66 -5.26 3.84 1.34
CA GLY A 66 -4.50 2.86 2.11
C GLY A 66 -5.45 1.88 2.80
N GLY A 67 -5.03 0.61 2.93
CA GLY A 67 -5.80 -0.38 3.65
C GLY A 67 -4.92 -1.51 4.19
N ALA A 68 -5.16 -1.93 5.44
CA ALA A 68 -4.54 -3.12 5.99
C ALA A 68 -4.96 -4.39 5.21
N PRO A 69 -4.19 -5.48 5.24
CA PRO A 69 -4.51 -6.72 4.51
C PRO A 69 -5.93 -7.24 4.76
N ILE A 70 -6.46 -7.04 5.97
CA ILE A 70 -7.85 -7.42 6.28
C ILE A 70 -8.87 -6.68 5.40
N VAL A 71 -8.64 -5.41 5.08
CA VAL A 71 -9.50 -4.63 4.21
C VAL A 71 -9.45 -5.17 2.78
N LEU A 72 -8.25 -5.51 2.30
CA LEU A 72 -8.08 -6.11 0.97
C LEU A 72 -8.79 -7.47 0.89
N ASN A 73 -8.71 -8.29 1.94
CA ASN A 73 -9.45 -9.54 2.05
C ASN A 73 -10.97 -9.30 1.98
N MET A 74 -11.48 -8.32 2.70
CA MET A 74 -12.90 -7.95 2.65
C MET A 74 -13.33 -7.50 1.25
N ILE A 75 -12.52 -6.67 0.57
CA ILE A 75 -12.78 -6.22 -0.80
C ILE A 75 -12.83 -7.42 -1.76
N THR A 76 -11.84 -8.31 -1.68
CA THR A 76 -11.75 -9.49 -2.58
C THR A 76 -12.77 -10.57 -2.25
N GLY A 77 -13.28 -10.61 -1.03
CA GLY A 77 -14.32 -11.54 -0.58
C GLY A 77 -15.75 -10.99 -0.66
N ALA A 78 -15.93 -9.71 -0.99
CA ALA A 78 -17.25 -9.11 -1.05
C ALA A 78 -18.13 -9.76 -2.16
N PRO A 79 -19.45 -9.88 -1.95
CA PRO A 79 -20.36 -10.34 -3.00
C PRO A 79 -20.40 -9.36 -4.17
N GLU A 80 -20.73 -9.85 -5.36
CA GLU A 80 -20.79 -9.02 -6.58
C GLU A 80 -21.80 -7.86 -6.45
N SER A 81 -22.90 -8.07 -5.72
CA SER A 81 -23.91 -7.05 -5.44
C SER A 81 -23.34 -5.81 -4.75
N ASP A 82 -22.26 -5.96 -3.98
CA ASP A 82 -21.63 -4.88 -3.22
C ASP A 82 -20.47 -4.23 -3.96
N ARG A 83 -20.08 -4.81 -5.10
CA ARG A 83 -19.00 -4.31 -5.95
C ARG A 83 -19.55 -3.45 -7.07
N LYS A 84 -18.76 -2.45 -7.47
CA LYS A 84 -18.98 -1.70 -8.70
C LYS A 84 -17.76 -1.87 -9.60
N LYS A 85 -17.98 -1.97 -10.91
CA LYS A 85 -16.89 -1.93 -11.88
C LYS A 85 -16.18 -0.57 -11.78
N LEU A 86 -14.89 -0.59 -11.57
CA LEU A 86 -14.10 0.62 -11.50
C LEU A 86 -13.99 1.27 -12.88
N LYS A 87 -14.19 2.58 -12.95
CA LYS A 87 -14.06 3.38 -14.17
C LYS A 87 -12.62 3.73 -14.50
N GLN A 88 -11.76 3.60 -13.51
CA GLN A 88 -10.33 3.93 -13.57
C GLN A 88 -9.55 2.99 -12.66
N LYS A 89 -8.25 2.92 -12.88
CA LYS A 89 -7.34 2.21 -11.97
C LYS A 89 -7.32 2.93 -10.62
N VAL A 90 -7.44 2.18 -9.53
CA VAL A 90 -7.34 2.69 -8.16
C VAL A 90 -6.10 2.10 -7.51
N TYR A 91 -5.24 2.97 -7.02
CA TYR A 91 -4.00 2.59 -6.36
C TYR A 91 -4.24 2.37 -4.87
N VAL A 92 -3.76 1.24 -4.37
CA VAL A 92 -3.95 0.82 -2.98
C VAL A 92 -2.61 0.57 -2.33
N LEU A 93 -2.36 1.21 -1.21
CA LEU A 93 -1.19 0.96 -0.38
C LEU A 93 -1.58 0.05 0.78
N THR A 94 -0.82 -1.03 0.99
CA THR A 94 -1.06 -1.96 2.10
C THR A 94 0.17 -2.11 2.98
N ALA A 95 -0.06 -2.17 4.28
CA ALA A 95 0.96 -2.32 5.32
C ALA A 95 0.39 -2.99 6.56
N GLY A 96 1.24 -3.24 7.56
CA GLY A 96 0.90 -3.81 8.85
C GLY A 96 1.11 -5.32 8.96
N ALA A 97 0.94 -6.04 7.86
CA ALA A 97 1.32 -7.45 7.72
C ALA A 97 1.50 -7.76 6.22
N PRO A 98 2.34 -8.74 5.85
CA PRO A 98 2.47 -9.15 4.46
C PRO A 98 1.18 -9.86 3.99
N PRO A 99 0.50 -9.33 2.95
CA PRO A 99 -0.66 -10.00 2.37
C PRO A 99 -0.22 -11.25 1.58
N PRO A 100 -1.03 -12.32 1.56
CA PRO A 100 -0.79 -13.45 0.67
C PRO A 100 -0.74 -13.01 -0.80
N SER A 101 0.13 -13.61 -1.61
CA SER A 101 0.31 -13.28 -3.04
C SER A 101 -0.99 -13.33 -3.86
N ILE A 102 -1.87 -14.27 -3.52
CA ILE A 102 -3.19 -14.40 -4.16
C ILE A 102 -4.08 -13.16 -4.04
N ILE A 103 -3.89 -12.36 -2.98
CA ILE A 103 -4.66 -11.12 -2.78
C ILE A 103 -4.29 -10.07 -3.83
N PHE A 104 -3.02 -9.97 -4.22
CA PHE A 104 -2.59 -9.06 -5.28
C PHE A 104 -3.26 -9.41 -6.61
N LYS A 105 -3.32 -10.71 -6.96
CA LYS A 105 -4.03 -11.20 -8.15
C LYS A 105 -5.52 -10.83 -8.13
N LYS A 106 -6.22 -11.11 -7.02
CA LYS A 106 -7.64 -10.79 -6.86
C LYS A 106 -7.91 -9.29 -6.90
N MET A 107 -7.08 -8.47 -6.25
CA MET A 107 -7.21 -7.01 -6.29
C MET A 107 -7.01 -6.48 -7.71
N LYS A 108 -6.00 -6.97 -8.43
CA LYS A 108 -5.74 -6.61 -9.83
C LYS A 108 -6.94 -6.93 -10.73
N SER A 109 -7.57 -8.10 -10.59
CA SER A 109 -8.77 -8.47 -11.36
C SER A 109 -9.98 -7.56 -11.11
N LEU A 110 -10.02 -6.89 -9.95
CA LEU A 110 -11.05 -5.89 -9.60
C LEU A 110 -10.68 -4.46 -10.04
N GLY A 111 -9.51 -4.25 -10.66
CA GLY A 111 -9.05 -2.94 -11.13
C GLY A 111 -8.21 -2.15 -10.14
N PHE A 112 -7.77 -2.77 -9.05
CA PHE A 112 -6.89 -2.17 -8.07
C PHE A 112 -5.41 -2.49 -8.35
N GLU A 113 -4.54 -1.50 -8.19
CA GLU A 113 -3.08 -1.70 -8.19
C GLU A 113 -2.56 -1.57 -6.76
N VAL A 114 -2.04 -2.66 -6.22
CA VAL A 114 -1.62 -2.72 -4.81
C VAL A 114 -0.12 -2.61 -4.70
N MET A 115 0.35 -1.69 -3.85
CA MET A 115 1.74 -1.57 -3.43
C MET A 115 1.88 -1.98 -1.96
N HIS A 116 2.78 -2.91 -1.69
CA HIS A 116 3.12 -3.32 -0.34
C HIS A 116 4.24 -2.45 0.22
N VAL A 117 4.07 -1.99 1.43
CA VAL A 117 5.06 -1.18 2.16
C VAL A 117 5.25 -1.73 3.58
N TYR A 118 6.39 -1.42 4.17
CA TYR A 118 6.67 -1.71 5.56
C TYR A 118 7.00 -0.43 6.31
N GLY A 119 6.53 -0.37 7.53
CA GLY A 119 6.81 0.67 8.50
C GLY A 119 6.13 0.37 9.82
N LEU A 120 6.58 1.04 10.85
CA LEU A 120 6.09 0.93 12.23
C LEU A 120 5.71 2.30 12.76
N THR A 121 5.05 2.36 13.90
CA THR A 121 4.85 3.61 14.64
C THR A 121 6.18 4.23 15.03
N GLU A 122 7.12 3.39 15.44
CA GLU A 122 8.49 3.74 15.85
C GLU A 122 9.33 4.34 14.72
N THR A 123 9.01 4.01 13.46
CA THR A 123 9.64 4.59 12.27
C THR A 123 8.86 5.78 11.71
N TYR A 124 7.79 6.20 12.37
CA TYR A 124 6.90 7.29 11.96
C TYR A 124 6.30 7.10 10.56
N GLY A 125 6.03 5.87 10.18
CA GLY A 125 5.41 5.52 8.90
C GLY A 125 6.26 4.59 8.06
N HIS A 126 6.10 4.67 6.75
CA HIS A 126 6.68 3.72 5.83
C HIS A 126 8.17 3.97 5.60
N VAL A 127 8.98 2.93 5.68
CA VAL A 127 10.43 2.98 5.46
C VAL A 127 10.89 2.16 4.25
N THR A 128 10.09 1.17 3.83
CA THR A 128 10.33 0.42 2.60
C THR A 128 9.06 0.28 1.76
N GLN A 129 9.24 0.02 0.47
CA GLN A 129 8.17 -0.22 -0.48
C GLN A 129 8.58 -1.26 -1.50
N CYS A 130 7.64 -2.04 -1.99
CA CYS A 130 7.83 -2.87 -3.16
C CYS A 130 7.75 -1.98 -4.43
N ALA A 131 8.84 -1.24 -4.70
CA ALA A 131 8.95 -0.46 -5.92
C ALA A 131 8.98 -1.41 -7.13
N TRP A 132 8.05 -1.20 -8.06
CA TRP A 132 7.94 -2.06 -9.24
C TRP A 132 9.05 -1.74 -10.25
N ASN A 133 9.69 -2.77 -10.78
CA ASN A 133 10.61 -2.66 -11.90
C ASN A 133 9.89 -3.11 -13.17
N GLU A 134 9.95 -2.31 -14.24
CA GLU A 134 9.26 -2.60 -15.51
C GLU A 134 9.70 -3.93 -16.14
N ALA A 135 10.94 -4.35 -15.94
CA ALA A 135 11.44 -5.64 -16.41
C ALA A 135 10.66 -6.84 -15.81
N TRP A 136 9.98 -6.65 -14.67
CA TRP A 136 9.16 -7.70 -14.08
C TRP A 136 7.80 -7.91 -14.76
N ASN A 137 7.42 -7.02 -15.68
CA ASN A 137 6.21 -7.20 -16.48
C ASN A 137 6.32 -8.42 -17.42
N GLU A 138 7.55 -8.82 -17.77
CA GLU A 138 7.82 -10.00 -18.61
C GLU A 138 7.75 -11.33 -17.84
N LEU A 139 7.66 -11.28 -16.51
CA LEU A 139 7.57 -12.47 -15.69
C LEU A 139 6.13 -13.03 -15.68
N GLU A 140 6.04 -14.34 -15.43
CA GLU A 140 4.75 -15.01 -15.17
C GLU A 140 3.98 -14.33 -14.05
N GLU A 141 2.65 -14.27 -14.16
CA GLU A 141 1.77 -13.55 -13.23
C GLU A 141 1.98 -13.99 -11.77
N GLU A 142 2.19 -15.29 -11.55
CA GLU A 142 2.45 -15.83 -10.21
C GLU A 142 3.71 -15.24 -9.61
N LYS A 143 4.78 -15.15 -10.40
CA LYS A 143 6.05 -14.56 -9.98
C LYS A 143 5.93 -13.05 -9.71
N GLN A 144 5.17 -12.34 -10.54
CA GLN A 144 4.86 -10.94 -10.29
C GLN A 144 4.14 -10.75 -8.94
N ASN A 145 3.17 -11.59 -8.61
CA ASN A 145 2.43 -11.52 -7.35
C ASN A 145 3.30 -11.89 -6.13
N GLU A 146 4.23 -12.84 -6.27
CA GLU A 146 5.22 -13.12 -5.23
C GLU A 146 6.14 -11.93 -4.97
N ILE A 147 6.60 -11.25 -6.02
CA ILE A 147 7.44 -10.05 -5.90
C ILE A 147 6.65 -8.93 -5.22
N LYS A 148 5.40 -8.70 -5.61
CA LYS A 148 4.52 -7.68 -5.00
C LYS A 148 4.26 -7.91 -3.50
N ALA A 149 4.34 -9.15 -3.04
CA ALA A 149 4.22 -9.47 -1.62
C ALA A 149 5.46 -9.09 -0.78
N ARG A 150 6.59 -8.78 -1.41
CA ARG A 150 7.81 -8.34 -0.72
C ARG A 150 7.65 -6.94 -0.14
N GLN A 151 8.39 -6.64 0.91
CA GLN A 151 8.46 -5.30 1.50
C GLN A 151 9.38 -4.35 0.71
N GLY A 152 10.17 -4.89 -0.21
CA GLY A 152 10.90 -4.16 -1.23
C GLY A 152 12.13 -3.41 -0.74
N VAL A 153 12.29 -2.17 -1.19
CA VAL A 153 13.46 -1.33 -0.98
C VAL A 153 13.13 -0.10 -0.12
N ARG A 154 14.15 0.52 0.46
CA ARG A 154 13.98 1.71 1.29
C ARG A 154 13.29 2.87 0.54
N TYR A 155 12.57 3.69 1.29
CA TYR A 155 12.02 4.94 0.77
C TYR A 155 13.13 5.94 0.40
N PRO A 156 12.88 6.83 -0.59
CA PRO A 156 13.87 7.81 -1.04
C PRO A 156 14.40 8.73 0.07
N ASN A 157 13.57 9.04 1.08
CA ASN A 157 13.92 9.89 2.19
C ASN A 157 14.43 9.13 3.44
N THR A 158 14.67 7.83 3.32
CA THR A 158 15.27 7.02 4.38
C THR A 158 16.76 6.88 4.13
N GLU A 159 17.61 7.27 5.06
CA GLU A 159 19.07 7.25 4.90
C GLU A 159 19.62 5.84 4.72
N GLY A 160 19.14 4.90 5.54
CA GLY A 160 19.53 3.50 5.46
C GLY A 160 18.48 2.57 6.06
N VAL A 161 18.44 1.36 5.54
CA VAL A 161 17.72 0.22 6.12
C VAL A 161 18.65 -0.97 6.09
N ALA A 162 18.95 -1.52 7.24
CA ALA A 162 19.76 -2.72 7.39
C ALA A 162 18.97 -3.79 8.14
N ILE A 163 19.24 -5.05 7.83
CA ILE A 163 18.73 -6.19 8.59
C ILE A 163 19.85 -6.65 9.50
N MET A 164 19.59 -6.63 10.80
CA MET A 164 20.59 -6.91 11.83
C MET A 164 20.33 -8.28 12.44
N ASN A 165 21.40 -8.96 12.78
CA ASN A 165 21.32 -10.12 13.67
C ASN A 165 20.96 -9.61 15.08
N PRO A 166 19.85 -10.07 15.70
CA PRO A 166 19.40 -9.55 16.98
C PRO A 166 20.34 -9.88 18.17
N GLU A 167 21.23 -10.87 18.01
CA GLU A 167 22.16 -11.28 19.06
C GLU A 167 23.49 -10.55 18.95
N THR A 168 24.05 -10.44 17.73
CA THR A 168 25.36 -9.83 17.50
C THR A 168 25.28 -8.34 17.17
N MET A 169 24.10 -7.85 16.76
CA MET A 169 23.89 -6.49 16.25
C MET A 169 24.75 -6.17 15.02
N GLU A 170 25.17 -7.19 14.29
CA GLU A 170 25.88 -7.05 13.02
C GLU A 170 24.90 -7.12 11.83
N GLU A 171 25.20 -6.42 10.76
CA GLU A 171 24.39 -6.47 9.54
C GLU A 171 24.51 -7.87 8.89
N VAL A 172 23.36 -8.50 8.58
CA VAL A 172 23.37 -9.79 7.92
C VAL A 172 23.65 -9.65 6.42
N PRO A 173 24.29 -10.67 5.78
CA PRO A 173 24.50 -10.68 4.33
C PRO A 173 23.18 -10.53 3.55
N LYS A 174 23.20 -9.75 2.49
CA LYS A 174 22.02 -9.54 1.59
C LYS A 174 21.87 -10.69 0.58
N ASP A 175 22.02 -11.92 1.02
CA ASP A 175 22.01 -13.11 0.17
C ASP A 175 20.66 -13.87 0.17
N GLY A 176 19.71 -13.43 0.98
CA GLY A 176 18.39 -14.02 1.10
C GLY A 176 18.35 -15.40 1.78
N LYS A 177 19.42 -15.81 2.43
CA LYS A 177 19.53 -17.14 3.06
C LYS A 177 19.30 -17.12 4.56
N GLN A 178 19.66 -16.02 5.22
CA GLN A 178 19.43 -15.88 6.65
C GLN A 178 18.04 -15.31 6.92
N LEU A 179 17.25 -16.03 7.73
CA LEU A 179 16.01 -15.54 8.30
C LEU A 179 16.33 -14.83 9.62
N VAL A 180 16.06 -13.54 9.67
CA VAL A 180 16.09 -12.74 10.88
C VAL A 180 14.66 -12.56 11.36
N ARG A 181 14.41 -12.86 12.63
CA ARG A 181 13.09 -12.72 13.26
C ARG A 181 12.96 -11.38 13.96
#